data_142505791cb419a655ee10b48b7a8799
#
_entry.id   142505791cb419a655ee10b48b7a8799
#
_cell.length_a   1.000
_cell.length_b   1.000
_cell.length_c   1.000
_cell.angle_alpha   90.00
_cell.angle_beta   90.00
_cell.angle_gamma   90.00
#
_symmetry.space_group_name_H-M   'P 1'
#
loop_
_entity.id
_entity.type
_entity.pdbx_description
1 polymer ?
#
loop_
_entity_poly.entity_id
_entity_poly.type
_entity_poly.pdbx_seq_one_letter_code
_entity_poly.pdbx_strand_id
1 'polypeptide(L)'
;MNLKKNNIIIGIDTSCYTTSIAAISLDKSIIFSEKIMLNVKKNSNGLRQSEGVFQHINNLGELSENLKSLYDDYNIVGVCVSKKPRPIENSYMPVFTVGYNFGKAISNSLNCKFYETTHQENHIEASLLNSNILNRDRFLSVHMSGGTTEILLVTKKNNSLEYSIEIVGGTKDISFGQLIDRTGVKLGYDFPAGKYIDKNAIECERKILNGLKTSVKDGYMNLSGLENQINKIIELEDSKYISKLVLDSVVRNLYKALTYISKLNNIDEIVFCGGVAASEYVRNNLSLKLKKENIYSYFTKPEYSTDNACGCAIIGVDKYEAESFRNK
;
A
#
# COMPACT_ATOMS: atom_id res chain seq x y z
N MET A 1 20.67 -33.07 19.04
CA MET A 1 20.86 -31.62 19.31
C MET A 1 19.61 -30.91 18.86
N ASN A 2 18.77 -30.45 19.77
CA ASN A 2 17.64 -29.54 19.39
C ASN A 2 18.25 -28.23 18.94
N LEU A 3 18.34 -28.02 17.64
CA LEU A 3 18.64 -26.68 17.09
C LEU A 3 17.57 -25.73 17.60
N LYS A 4 18.00 -24.64 18.23
CA LYS A 4 17.09 -23.62 18.75
C LYS A 4 16.35 -23.01 17.56
N LYS A 5 15.05 -23.29 17.41
CA LYS A 5 14.24 -22.74 16.32
C LYS A 5 14.22 -21.22 16.40
N ASN A 6 14.30 -20.54 15.25
CA ASN A 6 14.18 -19.10 15.17
C ASN A 6 12.74 -18.66 15.46
N ASN A 7 12.60 -17.59 16.23
CA ASN A 7 11.30 -17.03 16.58
C ASN A 7 10.72 -16.23 15.42
N ILE A 8 9.44 -16.42 15.14
CA ILE A 8 8.69 -15.68 14.12
C ILE A 8 7.38 -15.15 14.69
N ILE A 9 6.88 -14.08 14.08
CA ILE A 9 5.54 -13.52 14.28
C ILE A 9 4.71 -13.73 13.01
N ILE A 10 3.48 -14.19 13.17
CA ILE A 10 2.51 -14.32 12.08
C ILE A 10 1.72 -13.00 11.98
N GLY A 11 1.64 -12.45 10.78
CA GLY A 11 0.75 -11.35 10.41
C GLY A 11 -0.48 -11.84 9.66
N ILE A 12 -1.65 -11.27 9.91
CA ILE A 12 -2.88 -11.58 9.19
C ILE A 12 -3.61 -10.27 8.84
N ASP A 13 -3.98 -10.12 7.56
CA ASP A 13 -4.81 -9.02 7.11
C ASP A 13 -5.94 -9.54 6.21
N THR A 14 -7.18 -9.22 6.58
CA THR A 14 -8.39 -9.53 5.83
C THR A 14 -9.08 -8.22 5.43
N SER A 15 -8.43 -7.51 4.52
CA SER A 15 -8.92 -6.25 3.96
C SER A 15 -10.03 -6.48 2.91
N CYS A 16 -10.57 -5.41 2.33
CA CYS A 16 -11.75 -5.46 1.47
C CYS A 16 -11.64 -6.42 0.27
N TYR A 17 -10.44 -6.63 -0.29
CA TYR A 17 -10.26 -7.38 -1.53
C TYR A 17 -9.16 -8.43 -1.48
N THR A 18 -8.49 -8.61 -0.34
CA THR A 18 -7.35 -9.51 -0.24
C THR A 18 -7.32 -10.19 1.12
N THR A 19 -7.19 -11.51 1.11
CA THR A 19 -6.83 -12.30 2.30
C THR A 19 -5.33 -12.50 2.28
N SER A 20 -4.60 -12.18 3.34
CA SER A 20 -3.15 -12.36 3.37
C SER A 20 -2.64 -12.83 4.72
N ILE A 21 -1.60 -13.67 4.67
CA ILE A 21 -0.83 -14.15 5.82
C ILE A 21 0.66 -13.96 5.53
N ALA A 22 1.40 -13.51 6.53
CA ALA A 22 2.86 -13.41 6.46
C ALA A 22 3.49 -13.94 7.75
N ALA A 23 4.73 -14.38 7.68
CA ALA A 23 5.55 -14.71 8.84
C ALA A 23 6.89 -13.98 8.74
N ILE A 24 7.28 -13.30 9.81
CA ILE A 24 8.49 -12.48 9.87
C ILE A 24 9.29 -12.87 11.11
N SER A 25 10.60 -13.05 10.95
CA SER A 25 11.52 -13.28 12.04
C SER A 25 11.78 -12.02 12.87
N LEU A 26 12.30 -12.18 14.08
CA LEU A 26 12.54 -11.03 14.97
C LEU A 26 13.57 -10.04 14.41
N ASP A 27 14.44 -10.44 13.50
CA ASP A 27 15.33 -9.55 12.75
C ASP A 27 14.65 -8.86 11.55
N LYS A 28 13.33 -8.99 11.44
CA LYS A 28 12.47 -8.42 10.38
C LYS A 28 12.71 -9.00 8.97
N SER A 29 13.30 -10.20 8.88
CA SER A 29 13.39 -10.93 7.62
C SER A 29 12.05 -11.61 7.30
N ILE A 30 11.61 -11.50 6.05
CA ILE A 30 10.37 -12.15 5.58
C ILE A 30 10.66 -13.62 5.36
N ILE A 31 9.98 -14.48 6.11
CA ILE A 31 10.07 -15.93 6.03
C ILE A 31 8.99 -16.49 5.10
N PHE A 32 7.81 -15.90 5.17
CA PHE A 32 6.63 -16.33 4.40
C PHE A 32 5.74 -15.13 4.10
N SER A 33 5.17 -15.05 2.91
CA SER A 33 4.17 -14.04 2.58
C SER A 33 3.31 -14.53 1.42
N GLU A 34 2.04 -14.82 1.69
CA GLU A 34 1.07 -15.25 0.69
C GLU A 34 -0.23 -14.48 0.79
N LYS A 35 -0.94 -14.40 -0.34
CA LYS A 35 -2.21 -13.70 -0.43
C LYS A 35 -3.11 -14.29 -1.51
N ILE A 36 -4.41 -14.22 -1.27
CA ILE A 36 -5.47 -14.60 -2.22
C ILE A 36 -6.39 -13.39 -2.41
N MET A 37 -6.54 -12.94 -3.64
CA MET A 37 -7.49 -11.89 -3.98
C MET A 37 -8.92 -12.42 -3.94
N LEU A 38 -9.85 -11.61 -3.42
CA LEU A 38 -11.27 -11.94 -3.45
C LEU A 38 -11.82 -11.84 -4.87
N ASN A 39 -12.70 -12.76 -5.21
CA ASN A 39 -13.39 -12.76 -6.48
C ASN A 39 -14.50 -11.71 -6.48
N VAL A 40 -14.38 -10.74 -7.38
CA VAL A 40 -15.41 -9.71 -7.61
C VAL A 40 -16.12 -10.03 -8.93
N LYS A 41 -17.46 -10.11 -8.92
CA LYS A 41 -18.24 -10.39 -10.13
C LYS A 41 -18.00 -9.30 -11.18
N LYS A 42 -17.81 -9.70 -12.43
CA LYS A 42 -17.73 -8.76 -13.56
C LYS A 42 -18.96 -7.85 -13.56
N ASN A 43 -18.75 -6.56 -13.74
CA ASN A 43 -19.78 -5.51 -13.74
C ASN A 43 -20.46 -5.23 -12.38
N SER A 44 -19.88 -5.64 -11.24
CA SER A 44 -20.34 -5.21 -9.92
C SER A 44 -19.59 -3.95 -9.47
N ASN A 45 -20.27 -3.07 -8.71
CA ASN A 45 -19.68 -1.85 -8.16
C ASN A 45 -18.89 -2.10 -6.85
N GLY A 46 -18.42 -3.34 -6.63
CA GLY A 46 -17.69 -3.75 -5.44
C GLY A 46 -18.19 -5.09 -4.88
N LEU A 47 -17.68 -5.47 -3.70
CA LEU A 47 -18.02 -6.72 -3.01
C LEU A 47 -18.88 -6.42 -1.77
N ARG A 48 -19.98 -7.17 -1.58
CA ARG A 48 -20.77 -7.09 -0.35
C ARG A 48 -19.94 -7.60 0.82
N GLN A 49 -20.02 -6.95 1.97
CA GLN A 49 -19.24 -7.32 3.15
C GLN A 49 -19.46 -8.79 3.58
N SER A 50 -20.69 -9.29 3.52
CA SER A 50 -21.00 -10.69 3.83
C SER A 50 -20.33 -11.68 2.87
N GLU A 51 -20.23 -11.35 1.58
CA GLU A 51 -19.52 -12.17 0.60
C GLU A 51 -18.01 -12.12 0.82
N GLY A 52 -17.47 -10.94 1.17
CA GLY A 52 -16.07 -10.79 1.58
C GLY A 52 -15.74 -11.65 2.81
N VAL A 53 -16.57 -11.61 3.84
CA VAL A 53 -16.42 -12.44 5.04
C VAL A 53 -16.37 -13.93 4.68
N PHE A 54 -17.28 -14.41 3.83
CA PHE A 54 -17.31 -15.82 3.41
C PHE A 54 -16.05 -16.22 2.64
N GLN A 55 -15.60 -15.39 1.71
CA GLN A 55 -14.39 -15.67 0.94
C GLN A 55 -13.14 -15.63 1.84
N HIS A 56 -13.02 -14.68 2.77
CA HIS A 56 -11.91 -14.64 3.71
C HIS A 56 -11.82 -15.89 4.59
N ILE A 57 -12.95 -16.45 5.06
CA ILE A 57 -12.96 -17.68 5.84
C ILE A 57 -12.35 -18.84 5.03
N ASN A 58 -12.76 -19.01 3.77
CA ASN A 58 -12.25 -20.06 2.91
C ASN A 58 -10.77 -19.87 2.57
N ASN A 59 -10.39 -18.64 2.18
CA ASN A 59 -9.03 -18.31 1.82
C ASN A 59 -8.05 -18.45 2.99
N LEU A 60 -8.46 -18.11 4.23
CA LEU A 60 -7.62 -18.32 5.42
C LEU A 60 -7.39 -19.81 5.69
N GLY A 61 -8.40 -20.65 5.45
CA GLY A 61 -8.25 -22.11 5.52
C GLY A 61 -7.15 -22.57 4.57
N GLU A 62 -7.21 -22.18 3.29
CA GLU A 62 -6.23 -22.52 2.26
C GLU A 62 -4.83 -21.99 2.59
N LEU A 63 -4.69 -20.71 2.90
CA LEU A 63 -3.40 -20.10 3.25
C LEU A 63 -2.77 -20.72 4.50
N SER A 64 -3.59 -21.17 5.47
CA SER A 64 -3.09 -21.78 6.71
C SER A 64 -2.44 -23.16 6.49
N GLU A 65 -2.79 -23.85 5.41
CA GLU A 65 -2.15 -25.13 5.09
C GLU A 65 -0.66 -24.93 4.78
N ASN A 66 -0.31 -23.82 4.14
CA ASN A 66 1.06 -23.47 3.80
C ASN A 66 1.90 -23.09 5.02
N LEU A 67 1.26 -22.64 6.13
CA LEU A 67 1.97 -22.40 7.39
C LEU A 67 2.53 -23.66 8.04
N LYS A 68 2.03 -24.85 7.69
CA LYS A 68 2.53 -26.13 8.27
C LYS A 68 4.02 -26.31 8.06
N SER A 69 4.55 -25.86 6.91
CA SER A 69 5.98 -25.94 6.62
C SER A 69 6.87 -25.15 7.59
N LEU A 70 6.29 -24.14 8.27
CA LEU A 70 7.04 -23.29 9.22
C LEU A 70 7.17 -23.93 10.60
N TYR A 71 6.28 -24.86 11.00
CA TYR A 71 6.26 -25.42 12.36
C TYR A 71 7.50 -26.26 12.69
N ASP A 72 8.14 -26.85 11.69
CA ASP A 72 9.32 -27.68 11.91
C ASP A 72 10.59 -26.83 12.13
N ASP A 73 10.69 -25.69 11.46
CA ASP A 73 11.89 -24.86 11.44
C ASP A 73 11.82 -23.64 12.37
N TYR A 74 10.62 -23.17 12.69
CA TYR A 74 10.40 -21.92 13.43
C TYR A 74 9.55 -22.10 14.68
N ASN A 75 9.74 -21.19 15.63
CA ASN A 75 8.91 -21.07 16.82
C ASN A 75 7.99 -19.84 16.70
N ILE A 76 6.68 -20.03 16.64
CA ILE A 76 5.70 -18.97 16.55
C ILE A 76 5.52 -18.36 17.94
N VAL A 77 6.04 -17.15 18.16
CA VAL A 77 5.99 -16.46 19.46
C VAL A 77 4.86 -15.44 19.55
N GLY A 78 4.21 -15.12 18.43
CA GLY A 78 3.07 -14.21 18.42
C GLY A 78 2.33 -14.16 17.10
N VAL A 79 1.11 -13.61 17.16
CA VAL A 79 0.25 -13.33 16.01
C VAL A 79 -0.19 -11.88 16.09
N CYS A 80 -0.08 -11.12 15.00
CA CYS A 80 -0.55 -9.76 14.89
C CYS A 80 -1.56 -9.61 13.75
N VAL A 81 -2.69 -8.97 14.00
CA VAL A 81 -3.81 -8.90 13.05
C VAL A 81 -4.28 -7.46 12.83
N SER A 82 -4.66 -7.12 11.63
CA SER A 82 -5.43 -5.91 11.38
C SER A 82 -6.88 -6.13 11.82
N LYS A 83 -7.33 -5.35 12.81
CA LYS A 83 -8.69 -5.48 13.37
C LYS A 83 -9.70 -4.49 12.78
N LYS A 84 -9.24 -3.47 12.10
CA LYS A 84 -10.05 -2.38 11.52
C LYS A 84 -9.28 -1.64 10.42
N PRO A 85 -9.99 -0.86 9.57
CA PRO A 85 -9.35 -0.14 8.46
C PRO A 85 -8.30 0.90 8.92
N ARG A 86 -8.65 1.77 9.87
CA ARG A 86 -7.84 2.96 10.25
C ARG A 86 -7.72 3.08 11.77
N PRO A 87 -6.66 3.72 12.31
CA PRO A 87 -6.45 3.91 13.75
C PRO A 87 -7.30 5.05 14.34
N ILE A 88 -8.56 5.16 13.89
CA ILE A 88 -9.52 6.14 14.38
C ILE A 88 -10.70 5.44 15.06
N GLU A 89 -11.38 6.17 15.95
CA GLU A 89 -12.57 5.69 16.62
C GLU A 89 -13.70 5.43 15.58
N ASN A 90 -14.52 4.40 15.79
CA ASN A 90 -15.61 3.99 14.89
C ASN A 90 -15.19 3.52 13.49
N SER A 91 -13.89 3.31 13.22
CA SER A 91 -13.44 2.64 12.01
C SER A 91 -13.72 1.14 12.13
N TYR A 92 -14.77 0.66 11.45
CA TYR A 92 -15.21 -0.73 11.50
C TYR A 92 -15.63 -1.22 10.12
N MET A 93 -15.20 -2.45 9.77
CA MET A 93 -15.71 -3.21 8.64
C MET A 93 -15.77 -4.69 9.00
N PRO A 94 -16.90 -5.41 8.70
CA PRO A 94 -17.11 -6.81 9.09
C PRO A 94 -16.00 -7.77 8.63
N VAL A 95 -15.39 -7.55 7.46
CA VAL A 95 -14.33 -8.41 6.92
C VAL A 95 -13.13 -8.57 7.85
N PHE A 96 -12.78 -7.54 8.61
CA PHE A 96 -11.65 -7.61 9.56
C PHE A 96 -11.90 -8.55 10.74
N THR A 97 -13.16 -8.81 11.08
CA THR A 97 -13.48 -9.74 12.17
C THR A 97 -13.03 -11.17 11.86
N VAL A 98 -12.91 -11.53 10.58
CA VAL A 98 -12.46 -12.86 10.16
C VAL A 98 -11.00 -13.07 10.56
N GLY A 99 -10.10 -12.20 10.10
CA GLY A 99 -8.67 -12.27 10.45
C GLY A 99 -8.42 -12.12 11.95
N TYR A 100 -9.20 -11.25 12.61
CA TYR A 100 -9.12 -11.07 14.06
C TYR A 100 -9.41 -12.37 14.83
N ASN A 101 -10.55 -13.00 14.57
CA ASN A 101 -10.92 -14.23 15.28
C ASN A 101 -10.03 -15.42 14.92
N PHE A 102 -9.62 -15.53 13.64
CA PHE A 102 -8.70 -16.56 13.19
C PHE A 102 -7.34 -16.42 13.87
N GLY A 103 -6.75 -15.23 13.90
CA GLY A 103 -5.47 -14.97 14.57
C GLY A 103 -5.54 -15.20 16.08
N LYS A 104 -6.65 -14.83 16.71
CA LYS A 104 -6.88 -15.09 18.13
C LYS A 104 -7.00 -16.58 18.44
N ALA A 105 -7.66 -17.36 17.58
CA ALA A 105 -7.74 -18.82 17.72
C ALA A 105 -6.36 -19.47 17.59
N ILE A 106 -5.55 -19.06 16.62
CA ILE A 106 -4.16 -19.53 16.46
C ILE A 106 -3.33 -19.20 17.71
N SER A 107 -3.37 -17.94 18.15
CA SER A 107 -2.60 -17.49 19.32
C SER A 107 -2.94 -18.30 20.58
N ASN A 108 -4.24 -18.50 20.84
CA ASN A 108 -4.69 -19.30 21.96
C ASN A 108 -4.26 -20.78 21.86
N SER A 109 -4.35 -21.37 20.66
CA SER A 109 -3.98 -22.77 20.43
C SER A 109 -2.48 -23.03 20.58
N LEU A 110 -1.65 -22.06 20.18
CA LEU A 110 -0.19 -22.13 20.28
C LEU A 110 0.35 -21.54 21.61
N ASN A 111 -0.53 -21.00 22.47
CA ASN A 111 -0.16 -20.29 23.69
C ASN A 111 0.91 -19.22 23.47
N CYS A 112 0.75 -18.43 22.39
CA CYS A 112 1.66 -17.35 22.03
C CYS A 112 1.00 -15.97 22.17
N LYS A 113 1.75 -14.88 21.99
CA LYS A 113 1.25 -13.51 22.13
C LYS A 113 0.25 -13.15 21.04
N PHE A 114 -0.73 -12.32 21.37
CA PHE A 114 -1.70 -11.77 20.42
C PHE A 114 -1.61 -10.25 20.37
N TYR A 115 -1.43 -9.70 19.18
CA TYR A 115 -1.30 -8.28 18.92
C TYR A 115 -2.33 -7.80 17.89
N GLU A 116 -2.68 -6.54 18.00
CA GLU A 116 -3.65 -5.89 17.11
C GLU A 116 -3.01 -4.67 16.46
N THR A 117 -3.40 -4.42 15.22
CA THR A 117 -3.06 -3.21 14.47
C THR A 117 -4.22 -2.79 13.57
N THR A 118 -4.00 -1.87 12.66
CA THR A 118 -4.97 -1.46 11.64
C THR A 118 -4.40 -1.73 10.24
N HIS A 119 -5.30 -1.86 9.26
CA HIS A 119 -4.91 -2.05 7.88
C HIS A 119 -4.06 -0.89 7.33
N GLN A 120 -4.36 0.34 7.73
CA GLN A 120 -3.57 1.51 7.33
C GLN A 120 -2.14 1.47 7.91
N GLU A 121 -1.98 1.07 9.18
CA GLU A 121 -0.66 0.88 9.79
C GLU A 121 0.09 -0.29 9.14
N ASN A 122 -0.60 -1.38 8.80
CA ASN A 122 -0.04 -2.48 8.02
C ASN A 122 0.54 -1.99 6.69
N HIS A 123 -0.19 -1.17 5.91
CA HIS A 123 0.32 -0.60 4.67
C HIS A 123 1.55 0.29 4.87
N ILE A 124 1.56 1.10 5.93
CA ILE A 124 2.69 1.96 6.24
C ILE A 124 3.93 1.11 6.53
N GLU A 125 3.85 0.15 7.44
CA GLU A 125 5.00 -0.70 7.79
C GLU A 125 5.45 -1.58 6.60
N ALA A 126 4.51 -2.13 5.82
CA ALA A 126 4.86 -2.86 4.61
C ALA A 126 5.58 -1.97 3.59
N SER A 127 5.22 -0.69 3.51
CA SER A 127 5.86 0.27 2.61
C SER A 127 7.29 0.65 3.05
N LEU A 128 7.59 0.54 4.32
CA LEU A 128 8.92 0.78 4.88
C LEU A 128 9.87 -0.42 4.73
N LEU A 129 9.36 -1.59 4.34
CA LEU A 129 10.16 -2.77 4.06
C LEU A 129 11.18 -2.50 2.96
N ASN A 130 12.45 -2.74 3.29
CA ASN A 130 13.58 -2.47 2.38
C ASN A 130 13.70 -0.99 1.93
N SER A 131 13.02 -0.06 2.60
CA SER A 131 13.27 1.36 2.41
C SER A 131 14.49 1.78 3.24
N ASN A 132 15.31 2.66 2.68
CA ASN A 132 16.43 3.27 3.38
C ASN A 132 16.03 4.62 4.01
N ILE A 133 14.75 4.76 4.39
CA ILE A 133 14.26 5.97 5.06
C ILE A 133 15.04 6.19 6.38
N LEU A 134 15.54 7.39 6.57
CA LEU A 134 16.38 7.74 7.72
C LEU A 134 15.52 8.08 8.95
N ASN A 135 14.47 8.85 8.73
CA ASN A 135 13.57 9.27 9.81
C ASN A 135 12.24 8.49 9.75
N ARG A 136 12.15 7.40 10.51
CA ARG A 136 10.91 6.61 10.64
C ARG A 136 9.92 7.21 11.63
N ASP A 137 10.31 8.23 12.37
CA ASP A 137 9.42 8.84 13.37
C ASP A 137 8.46 9.87 12.75
N ARG A 138 8.86 10.49 11.61
CA ARG A 138 7.99 11.45 10.91
C ARG A 138 8.34 11.55 9.44
N PHE A 139 7.40 11.17 8.56
CA PHE A 139 7.59 11.14 7.10
C PHE A 139 6.25 11.29 6.36
N LEU A 140 6.30 11.50 5.05
CA LEU A 140 5.12 11.42 4.21
C LEU A 140 4.97 10.02 3.61
N SER A 141 3.73 9.51 3.59
CA SER A 141 3.37 8.27 2.89
C SER A 141 2.34 8.60 1.81
N VAL A 142 2.62 8.20 0.57
CA VAL A 142 1.74 8.41 -0.59
C VAL A 142 1.16 7.08 -1.03
N HIS A 143 -0.13 6.90 -0.80
CA HIS A 143 -0.86 5.73 -1.28
C HIS A 143 -1.52 6.03 -2.62
N MET A 144 -1.14 5.29 -3.67
CA MET A 144 -1.64 5.46 -5.03
C MET A 144 -2.18 4.13 -5.57
N SER A 145 -3.49 3.93 -5.47
CA SER A 145 -4.14 2.68 -5.91
C SER A 145 -5.20 2.94 -7.00
N GLY A 146 -5.87 1.88 -7.43
CA GLY A 146 -7.04 1.96 -8.30
C GLY A 146 -8.22 2.71 -7.67
N GLY A 147 -8.38 2.67 -6.34
CA GLY A 147 -9.51 3.29 -5.63
C GLY A 147 -9.19 4.66 -5.02
N THR A 148 -7.98 4.84 -4.51
CA THR A 148 -7.61 6.02 -3.71
C THR A 148 -6.28 6.62 -4.13
N THR A 149 -6.13 7.93 -3.92
CA THR A 149 -4.85 8.63 -3.91
C THR A 149 -4.83 9.56 -2.72
N GLU A 150 -4.04 9.21 -1.71
CA GLU A 150 -3.92 9.94 -0.44
C GLU A 150 -2.45 10.25 -0.15
N ILE A 151 -2.20 11.43 0.40
CA ILE A 151 -0.91 11.85 0.95
C ILE A 151 -1.08 11.95 2.45
N LEU A 152 -0.37 11.11 3.18
CA LEU A 152 -0.47 10.96 4.62
C LEU A 152 0.76 11.55 5.29
N LEU A 153 0.55 12.35 6.32
CA LEU A 153 1.56 12.69 7.31
C LEU A 153 1.56 11.59 8.37
N VAL A 154 2.63 10.86 8.45
CA VAL A 154 2.83 9.79 9.41
C VAL A 154 3.77 10.30 10.51
N THR A 155 3.33 10.23 11.75
CA THR A 155 4.15 10.61 12.92
C THR A 155 4.04 9.52 13.97
N LYS A 156 5.17 9.00 14.44
CA LYS A 156 5.22 8.03 15.52
C LYS A 156 4.82 8.72 16.82
N LYS A 157 3.89 8.13 17.57
CA LYS A 157 3.48 8.68 18.86
C LYS A 157 4.59 8.48 19.89
N ASN A 158 4.87 9.51 20.68
CA ASN A 158 5.89 9.46 21.73
C ASN A 158 5.67 8.25 22.66
N ASN A 159 6.74 7.50 22.90
CA ASN A 159 6.74 6.30 23.77
C ASN A 159 5.75 5.20 23.37
N SER A 160 5.32 5.17 22.12
CA SER A 160 4.38 4.19 21.57
C SER A 160 4.91 3.65 20.24
N LEU A 161 4.46 2.43 19.89
CA LEU A 161 4.68 1.84 18.58
C LEU A 161 3.55 2.19 17.60
N GLU A 162 2.64 3.06 18.01
CA GLU A 162 1.51 3.52 17.20
C GLU A 162 1.86 4.76 16.40
N TYR A 163 1.23 4.90 15.25
CA TYR A 163 1.30 6.10 14.43
C TYR A 163 0.10 7.03 14.63
N SER A 164 0.36 8.33 14.60
CA SER A 164 -0.64 9.32 14.23
C SER A 164 -0.59 9.49 12.73
N ILE A 165 -1.72 9.32 12.06
CA ILE A 165 -1.83 9.35 10.61
C ILE A 165 -2.84 10.42 10.23
N GLU A 166 -2.39 11.44 9.51
CA GLU A 166 -3.21 12.57 9.06
C GLU A 166 -3.21 12.65 7.54
N ILE A 167 -4.38 12.85 6.92
CA ILE A 167 -4.49 13.09 5.48
C ILE A 167 -4.17 14.57 5.23
N VAL A 168 -3.04 14.84 4.60
CA VAL A 168 -2.56 16.20 4.31
C VAL A 168 -2.67 16.58 2.83
N GLY A 169 -3.10 15.63 1.98
CA GLY A 169 -3.33 15.85 0.55
C GLY A 169 -3.89 14.61 -0.13
N GLY A 170 -4.08 14.71 -1.44
CA GLY A 170 -4.60 13.60 -2.24
C GLY A 170 -5.50 14.08 -3.39
N THR A 171 -6.29 13.18 -3.96
CA THR A 171 -7.28 13.54 -4.99
C THR A 171 -8.66 13.75 -4.38
N LYS A 172 -9.40 14.74 -4.90
CA LYS A 172 -10.74 15.10 -4.41
C LYS A 172 -11.88 14.47 -5.23
N ASP A 173 -11.58 13.96 -6.41
CA ASP A 173 -12.58 13.42 -7.35
C ASP A 173 -12.27 11.96 -7.74
N ILE A 174 -11.38 11.74 -8.67
CA ILE A 174 -10.95 10.39 -9.11
C ILE A 174 -9.50 10.11 -8.69
N SER A 175 -9.17 8.81 -8.49
CA SER A 175 -7.79 8.42 -8.19
C SER A 175 -6.91 8.41 -9.45
N PHE A 176 -5.59 8.39 -9.27
CA PHE A 176 -4.66 8.19 -10.38
C PHE A 176 -4.86 6.83 -11.07
N GLY A 177 -5.14 5.79 -10.30
CA GLY A 177 -5.44 4.48 -10.87
C GLY A 177 -6.67 4.50 -11.77
N GLN A 178 -7.76 5.16 -11.33
CA GLN A 178 -8.95 5.33 -12.17
C GLN A 178 -8.67 6.11 -13.45
N LEU A 179 -7.89 7.18 -13.39
CA LEU A 179 -7.50 7.96 -14.57
C LEU A 179 -6.72 7.09 -15.57
N ILE A 180 -5.74 6.34 -15.07
CA ILE A 180 -4.89 5.45 -15.89
C ILE A 180 -5.73 4.33 -16.51
N ASP A 181 -6.53 3.63 -15.72
CA ASP A 181 -7.33 2.50 -16.16
C ASP A 181 -8.42 2.92 -17.16
N ARG A 182 -9.15 4.02 -16.90
CA ARG A 182 -10.16 4.54 -17.82
C ARG A 182 -9.56 4.96 -19.15
N THR A 183 -8.36 5.59 -19.12
CA THR A 183 -7.65 5.94 -20.36
C THR A 183 -7.22 4.68 -21.09
N GLY A 184 -6.65 3.71 -20.39
CA GLY A 184 -6.19 2.47 -21.00
C GLY A 184 -7.30 1.65 -21.65
N VAL A 185 -8.46 1.54 -21.00
CA VAL A 185 -9.65 0.87 -21.55
C VAL A 185 -10.14 1.58 -22.82
N LYS A 186 -10.13 2.92 -22.86
CA LYS A 186 -10.47 3.70 -24.07
C LYS A 186 -9.47 3.50 -25.20
N LEU A 187 -8.20 3.22 -24.89
CA LEU A 187 -7.16 2.86 -25.88
C LEU A 187 -7.24 1.38 -26.31
N GLY A 188 -8.22 0.61 -25.79
CA GLY A 188 -8.45 -0.80 -26.15
C GLY A 188 -7.66 -1.81 -25.34
N TYR A 189 -7.07 -1.41 -24.18
CA TYR A 189 -6.35 -2.34 -23.30
C TYR A 189 -7.28 -2.98 -22.29
N ASP A 190 -6.93 -4.18 -21.83
CA ASP A 190 -7.64 -4.88 -20.78
C ASP A 190 -7.46 -4.19 -19.42
N PHE A 191 -8.49 -4.25 -18.58
CA PHE A 191 -8.43 -3.81 -17.19
C PHE A 191 -7.77 -4.88 -16.29
N PRO A 192 -6.85 -4.49 -15.37
CA PRO A 192 -6.31 -3.17 -15.11
C PRO A 192 -5.25 -2.78 -16.17
N ALA A 193 -5.33 -1.54 -16.67
CA ALA A 193 -4.55 -1.11 -17.81
C ALA A 193 -3.15 -0.53 -17.46
N GLY A 194 -2.84 -0.35 -16.20
CA GLY A 194 -1.63 0.35 -15.73
C GLY A 194 -0.34 -0.16 -16.36
N LYS A 195 -0.16 -1.48 -16.50
CA LYS A 195 1.03 -2.09 -17.11
C LYS A 195 1.22 -1.74 -18.60
N TYR A 196 0.11 -1.63 -19.34
CA TYR A 196 0.15 -1.27 -20.76
C TYR A 196 0.48 0.21 -20.95
N ILE A 197 -0.15 1.07 -20.14
CA ILE A 197 0.10 2.51 -20.12
C ILE A 197 1.56 2.80 -19.75
N ASP A 198 2.10 2.12 -18.75
CA ASP A 198 3.50 2.30 -18.30
C ASP A 198 4.49 1.90 -19.40
N LYS A 199 4.34 0.71 -19.98
CA LYS A 199 5.16 0.23 -21.09
C LYS A 199 5.15 1.20 -22.27
N ASN A 200 3.96 1.63 -22.70
CA ASN A 200 3.81 2.55 -23.81
C ASN A 200 4.45 3.91 -23.57
N ALA A 201 4.33 4.43 -22.34
CA ALA A 201 4.93 5.71 -21.96
C ALA A 201 6.46 5.65 -21.98
N ILE A 202 7.05 4.52 -21.54
CA ILE A 202 8.50 4.28 -21.59
C ILE A 202 8.99 4.16 -23.04
N GLU A 203 8.27 3.41 -23.87
CA GLU A 203 8.62 3.21 -25.28
C GLU A 203 8.39 4.44 -26.17
N CYS A 204 7.67 5.45 -25.69
CA CYS A 204 7.38 6.65 -26.46
C CYS A 204 8.59 7.58 -26.52
N GLU A 205 9.23 7.69 -27.67
CA GLU A 205 10.39 8.59 -27.89
C GLU A 205 9.96 10.06 -28.07
N ARG A 206 8.71 10.31 -28.44
CA ARG A 206 8.19 11.67 -28.68
C ARG A 206 8.29 12.52 -27.42
N LYS A 207 8.88 13.71 -27.53
CA LYS A 207 8.98 14.68 -26.42
C LYS A 207 7.65 15.36 -26.16
N ILE A 208 7.30 15.54 -24.88
CA ILE A 208 6.15 16.35 -24.49
C ILE A 208 6.56 17.84 -24.55
N LEU A 209 6.06 18.57 -25.53
CA LEU A 209 6.30 20.02 -25.66
C LEU A 209 5.33 20.81 -24.76
N ASN A 210 4.05 20.43 -24.79
CA ASN A 210 3.00 21.03 -23.98
C ASN A 210 2.28 19.93 -23.18
N GLY A 211 2.56 19.84 -21.89
CA GLY A 211 1.88 18.90 -20.99
C GLY A 211 0.44 19.36 -20.66
N LEU A 212 -0.40 18.40 -20.29
CA LEU A 212 -1.79 18.67 -19.89
C LEU A 212 -1.85 19.61 -18.68
N LYS A 213 -2.90 20.42 -18.57
CA LYS A 213 -3.07 21.34 -17.43
C LYS A 213 -3.35 20.56 -16.15
N THR A 214 -2.59 20.84 -15.10
CA THR A 214 -2.76 20.24 -13.77
C THR A 214 -3.64 21.14 -12.89
N SER A 215 -4.39 20.55 -11.96
CA SER A 215 -5.18 21.27 -10.95
C SER A 215 -4.75 20.81 -9.56
N VAL A 216 -3.85 21.58 -8.95
CA VAL A 216 -3.30 21.30 -7.61
C VAL A 216 -3.44 22.56 -6.76
N LYS A 217 -4.07 22.43 -5.58
CA LYS A 217 -4.20 23.49 -4.59
C LYS A 217 -4.06 22.91 -3.18
N ASP A 218 -3.18 23.48 -2.36
CA ASP A 218 -2.98 23.13 -0.96
C ASP A 218 -2.75 21.62 -0.74
N GLY A 219 -1.97 20.99 -1.62
CA GLY A 219 -1.69 19.54 -1.56
C GLY A 219 -2.79 18.64 -2.16
N TYR A 220 -3.94 19.20 -2.53
CA TYR A 220 -5.05 18.45 -3.12
C TYR A 220 -5.12 18.62 -4.64
N MET A 221 -5.57 17.58 -5.32
CA MET A 221 -5.61 17.47 -6.77
C MET A 221 -7.02 17.16 -7.27
N ASN A 222 -7.40 17.75 -8.44
CA ASN A 222 -8.61 17.38 -9.16
C ASN A 222 -8.21 16.83 -10.54
N LEU A 223 -8.60 15.61 -10.84
CA LEU A 223 -8.18 14.85 -12.01
C LEU A 223 -9.27 14.72 -13.08
N SER A 224 -10.54 14.97 -12.78
CA SER A 224 -11.64 14.92 -13.76
C SER A 224 -11.42 15.90 -14.93
N GLY A 225 -10.89 17.09 -14.64
CA GLY A 225 -10.51 18.06 -15.66
C GLY A 225 -9.36 17.55 -16.56
N LEU A 226 -8.46 16.73 -16.00
CA LEU A 226 -7.38 16.07 -16.74
C LEU A 226 -7.93 14.95 -17.63
N GLU A 227 -8.83 14.11 -17.10
CA GLU A 227 -9.55 13.08 -17.87
C GLU A 227 -10.25 13.70 -19.09
N ASN A 228 -10.93 14.83 -18.89
CA ASN A 228 -11.59 15.58 -19.98
C ASN A 228 -10.60 16.08 -21.05
N GLN A 229 -9.40 16.52 -20.66
CA GLN A 229 -8.36 16.91 -21.62
C GLN A 229 -7.88 15.71 -22.44
N ILE A 230 -7.65 14.57 -21.79
CA ILE A 230 -7.25 13.32 -22.44
C ILE A 230 -8.33 12.88 -23.43
N ASN A 231 -9.60 12.89 -23.05
CA ASN A 231 -10.72 12.48 -23.89
C ASN A 231 -10.84 13.30 -25.19
N LYS A 232 -10.38 14.56 -25.18
CA LYS A 232 -10.38 15.39 -26.39
C LYS A 232 -9.31 15.05 -27.41
N ILE A 233 -8.24 14.40 -26.97
CA ILE A 233 -7.07 14.12 -27.83
C ILE A 233 -6.84 12.63 -28.06
N ILE A 234 -7.55 11.75 -27.37
CA ILE A 234 -7.29 10.30 -27.35
C ILE A 234 -7.44 9.66 -28.73
N GLU A 235 -8.34 10.18 -29.59
CA GLU A 235 -8.55 9.71 -30.97
C GLU A 235 -7.65 10.45 -31.98
N LEU A 236 -6.97 11.50 -31.57
CA LEU A 236 -6.14 12.36 -32.44
C LEU A 236 -4.65 12.02 -32.35
N GLU A 237 -4.24 11.32 -31.34
CA GLU A 237 -2.85 11.03 -31.02
C GLU A 237 -2.62 9.52 -30.87
N ASP A 238 -1.39 9.07 -31.08
CA ASP A 238 -1.06 7.65 -30.91
C ASP A 238 -1.11 7.21 -29.43
N SER A 239 -1.36 5.92 -29.22
CA SER A 239 -1.56 5.35 -27.88
C SER A 239 -0.33 5.48 -26.96
N LYS A 240 0.89 5.44 -27.52
CA LYS A 240 2.13 5.60 -26.73
C LYS A 240 2.25 7.04 -26.24
N TYR A 241 1.94 8.00 -27.10
CA TYR A 241 2.01 9.42 -26.72
C TYR A 241 0.94 9.79 -25.69
N ILE A 242 -0.31 9.29 -25.85
CA ILE A 242 -1.37 9.46 -24.86
C ILE A 242 -0.94 8.85 -23.52
N SER A 243 -0.40 7.64 -23.51
CA SER A 243 0.09 6.96 -22.30
C SER A 243 1.16 7.81 -21.57
N LYS A 244 2.10 8.36 -22.34
CA LYS A 244 3.14 9.24 -21.80
C LYS A 244 2.57 10.55 -21.24
N LEU A 245 1.61 11.18 -21.91
CA LEU A 245 0.94 12.39 -21.42
C LEU A 245 0.19 12.13 -20.10
N VAL A 246 -0.48 10.98 -19.98
CA VAL A 246 -1.17 10.59 -18.75
C VAL A 246 -0.19 10.46 -17.59
N LEU A 247 0.89 9.68 -17.75
CA LEU A 247 1.86 9.46 -16.68
C LEU A 247 2.69 10.71 -16.36
N ASP A 248 3.02 11.55 -17.36
CA ASP A 248 3.64 12.87 -17.10
C ASP A 248 2.71 13.75 -16.26
N SER A 249 1.41 13.69 -16.51
CA SER A 249 0.41 14.42 -15.72
C SER A 249 0.37 13.93 -14.28
N VAL A 250 0.44 12.62 -14.03
CA VAL A 250 0.56 12.04 -12.68
C VAL A 250 1.79 12.60 -11.99
N VAL A 251 2.95 12.52 -12.64
CA VAL A 251 4.23 13.05 -12.12
C VAL A 251 4.13 14.53 -11.78
N ARG A 252 3.56 15.35 -12.67
CA ARG A 252 3.46 16.81 -12.46
C ARG A 252 2.48 17.19 -11.35
N ASN A 253 1.37 16.48 -11.20
CA ASN A 253 0.43 16.70 -10.10
C ASN A 253 1.07 16.32 -8.76
N LEU A 254 1.67 15.14 -8.67
CA LEU A 254 2.38 14.70 -7.46
C LEU A 254 3.53 15.63 -7.10
N TYR A 255 4.38 16.00 -8.05
CA TYR A 255 5.48 16.93 -7.79
C TYR A 255 5.00 18.23 -7.15
N LYS A 256 3.95 18.87 -7.69
CA LYS A 256 3.39 20.10 -7.14
C LYS A 256 2.81 19.93 -5.73
N ALA A 257 2.02 18.86 -5.53
CA ALA A 257 1.40 18.59 -4.24
C ALA A 257 2.45 18.25 -3.17
N LEU A 258 3.42 17.39 -3.50
CA LEU A 258 4.43 16.93 -2.56
C LEU A 258 5.43 18.02 -2.20
N THR A 259 5.87 18.85 -3.16
CA THR A 259 6.76 19.99 -2.88
C THR A 259 6.07 20.99 -1.93
N TYR A 260 4.79 21.25 -2.12
CA TYR A 260 4.02 22.11 -1.21
C TYR A 260 3.92 21.51 0.20
N ILE A 261 3.48 20.23 0.31
CA ILE A 261 3.27 19.57 1.60
C ILE A 261 4.60 19.37 2.35
N SER A 262 5.66 18.99 1.64
CA SER A 262 7.01 18.82 2.18
C SER A 262 7.50 20.12 2.83
N LYS A 263 7.40 21.26 2.14
CA LYS A 263 7.78 22.57 2.67
C LYS A 263 6.92 22.98 3.88
N LEU A 264 5.59 22.76 3.80
CA LEU A 264 4.67 23.13 4.87
C LEU A 264 4.95 22.35 6.16
N ASN A 265 5.32 21.09 6.05
CA ASN A 265 5.54 20.20 7.19
C ASN A 265 7.02 20.04 7.59
N ASN A 266 7.95 20.63 6.85
CA ASN A 266 9.39 20.46 7.01
C ASN A 266 9.79 18.96 7.00
N ILE A 267 9.38 18.24 5.95
CA ILE A 267 9.64 16.81 5.73
C ILE A 267 10.23 16.65 4.34
N ASP A 268 11.32 15.93 4.25
CA ASP A 268 12.05 15.66 3.00
C ASP A 268 12.04 14.18 2.59
N GLU A 269 11.44 13.30 3.38
CA GLU A 269 11.36 11.87 3.08
C GLU A 269 9.93 11.43 2.78
N ILE A 270 9.75 10.77 1.63
CA ILE A 270 8.44 10.34 1.13
C ILE A 270 8.48 8.88 0.71
N VAL A 271 7.58 8.07 1.25
CA VAL A 271 7.39 6.66 0.88
C VAL A 271 6.17 6.52 -0.03
N PHE A 272 6.29 5.75 -1.10
CA PHE A 272 5.24 5.53 -2.09
C PHE A 272 4.80 4.07 -2.10
N CYS A 273 3.49 3.82 -2.03
CA CYS A 273 2.89 2.49 -2.13
C CYS A 273 1.61 2.51 -2.99
N GLY A 274 1.07 1.33 -3.26
CA GLY A 274 -0.09 1.13 -4.14
C GLY A 274 0.29 0.82 -5.59
N GLY A 275 -0.67 0.31 -6.36
CA GLY A 275 -0.43 -0.20 -7.71
C GLY A 275 0.16 0.83 -8.69
N VAL A 276 -0.21 2.10 -8.59
CA VAL A 276 0.34 3.18 -9.44
C VAL A 276 1.80 3.48 -9.08
N ALA A 277 2.21 3.27 -7.83
CA ALA A 277 3.60 3.40 -7.41
C ALA A 277 4.53 2.34 -8.03
N ALA A 278 3.98 1.27 -8.61
CA ALA A 278 4.75 0.28 -9.37
C ALA A 278 5.19 0.77 -10.76
N SER A 279 4.58 1.85 -11.30
CA SER A 279 4.93 2.41 -12.61
C SER A 279 6.40 2.86 -12.64
N GLU A 280 7.17 2.31 -13.56
CA GLU A 280 8.58 2.66 -13.74
C GLU A 280 8.73 4.10 -14.26
N TYR A 281 7.86 4.53 -15.17
CA TYR A 281 7.85 5.89 -15.67
C TYR A 281 7.64 6.91 -14.54
N VAL A 282 6.65 6.66 -13.67
CA VAL A 282 6.34 7.56 -12.53
C VAL A 282 7.50 7.58 -11.54
N ARG A 283 8.04 6.42 -11.17
CA ARG A 283 9.19 6.31 -10.23
C ARG A 283 10.37 7.15 -10.72
N ASN A 284 10.81 6.89 -11.95
CA ASN A 284 12.01 7.52 -12.49
C ASN A 284 11.85 9.04 -12.61
N ASN A 285 10.74 9.49 -13.20
CA ASN A 285 10.54 10.92 -13.47
C ASN A 285 10.20 11.72 -12.20
N LEU A 286 9.42 11.15 -11.28
CA LEU A 286 9.08 11.83 -10.03
C LEU A 286 10.30 11.94 -9.10
N SER A 287 11.07 10.85 -8.94
CA SER A 287 12.30 10.86 -8.12
C SER A 287 13.31 11.90 -8.59
N LEU A 288 13.51 12.01 -9.91
CA LEU A 288 14.42 13.01 -10.49
C LEU A 288 13.95 14.46 -10.21
N LYS A 289 12.63 14.69 -10.24
CA LYS A 289 12.07 16.02 -9.94
C LYS A 289 12.15 16.36 -8.45
N LEU A 290 11.77 15.43 -7.57
CA LEU A 290 11.80 15.62 -6.11
C LEU A 290 13.23 15.80 -5.58
N LYS A 291 14.21 15.06 -6.12
CA LYS A 291 15.62 15.19 -5.77
C LYS A 291 16.16 16.60 -5.99
N LYS A 292 15.68 17.34 -6.99
CA LYS A 292 16.06 18.74 -7.25
C LYS A 292 15.59 19.70 -6.15
N GLU A 293 14.57 19.30 -5.40
CA GLU A 293 14.05 20.04 -4.24
C GLU A 293 14.61 19.52 -2.90
N ASN A 294 15.62 18.63 -2.93
CA ASN A 294 16.15 17.90 -1.78
C ASN A 294 15.11 17.03 -1.06
N ILE A 295 14.15 16.48 -1.81
CA ILE A 295 13.14 15.56 -1.31
C ILE A 295 13.51 14.15 -1.79
N TYR A 296 13.60 13.21 -0.84
CA TYR A 296 13.97 11.82 -1.07
C TYR A 296 12.72 10.96 -1.21
N SER A 297 12.66 10.15 -2.27
CA SER A 297 11.53 9.29 -2.59
C SER A 297 11.90 7.81 -2.50
N TYR A 298 11.14 7.06 -1.74
CA TYR A 298 11.31 5.62 -1.53
C TYR A 298 10.07 4.89 -2.06
N PHE A 299 10.26 4.06 -3.07
CA PHE A 299 9.16 3.30 -3.66
C PHE A 299 9.18 1.86 -3.15
N THR A 300 8.09 1.44 -2.56
CA THR A 300 7.90 0.06 -2.12
C THR A 300 8.06 -0.90 -3.29
N LYS A 301 8.68 -2.05 -3.06
CA LYS A 301 8.73 -3.10 -4.07
C LYS A 301 7.32 -3.53 -4.47
N PRO A 302 7.05 -3.84 -5.76
CA PRO A 302 5.71 -4.18 -6.25
C PRO A 302 5.00 -5.27 -5.44
N GLU A 303 5.74 -6.27 -4.95
CA GLU A 303 5.24 -7.38 -4.14
C GLU A 303 4.65 -6.96 -2.80
N TYR A 304 5.17 -5.85 -2.18
CA TYR A 304 4.68 -5.29 -0.91
C TYR A 304 3.85 -4.02 -1.08
N SER A 305 3.71 -3.54 -2.31
CA SER A 305 3.00 -2.28 -2.64
C SER A 305 1.48 -2.42 -2.65
N THR A 306 0.98 -3.65 -2.74
CA THR A 306 -0.45 -3.99 -2.68
C THR A 306 -0.76 -4.66 -1.34
N ASP A 307 -2.04 -4.92 -1.05
CA ASP A 307 -2.47 -5.59 0.19
C ASP A 307 -1.61 -6.83 0.48
N ASN A 308 -1.11 -6.91 1.69
CA ASN A 308 -0.31 -8.01 2.24
C ASN A 308 -0.33 -7.92 3.78
N ALA A 309 0.13 -8.94 4.47
CA ALA A 309 0.16 -9.00 5.94
C ALA A 309 1.55 -8.76 6.55
N CYS A 310 2.55 -8.39 5.73
CA CYS A 310 3.92 -8.20 6.22
C CYS A 310 4.01 -7.09 7.27
N GLY A 311 3.30 -5.97 7.06
CA GLY A 311 3.28 -4.88 8.03
C GLY A 311 2.65 -5.28 9.37
N CYS A 312 1.59 -6.11 9.35
CA CYS A 312 1.04 -6.67 10.59
C CYS A 312 2.08 -7.46 11.36
N ALA A 313 2.84 -8.34 10.68
CA ALA A 313 3.87 -9.15 11.32
C ALA A 313 5.02 -8.27 11.88
N ILE A 314 5.46 -7.23 11.15
CA ILE A 314 6.48 -6.27 11.62
C ILE A 314 6.03 -5.55 12.89
N ILE A 315 4.80 -5.02 12.89
CA ILE A 315 4.23 -4.37 14.08
C ILE A 315 4.17 -5.35 15.24
N GLY A 316 3.86 -6.61 14.97
CA GLY A 316 3.89 -7.68 15.95
C GLY A 316 5.29 -7.93 16.52
N VAL A 317 6.34 -7.91 15.69
CA VAL A 317 7.75 -8.01 16.13
C VAL A 317 8.10 -6.85 17.05
N ASP A 318 7.80 -5.60 16.64
CA ASP A 318 8.10 -4.42 17.44
C ASP A 318 7.40 -4.46 18.82
N LYS A 319 6.14 -4.88 18.86
CA LYS A 319 5.38 -5.04 20.13
C LYS A 319 5.94 -6.14 21.00
N TYR A 320 6.32 -7.29 20.42
CA TYR A 320 6.93 -8.40 21.13
C TYR A 320 8.27 -8.01 21.77
N GLU A 321 9.12 -7.30 21.03
CA GLU A 321 10.42 -6.81 21.52
C GLU A 321 10.23 -5.80 22.66
N ALA A 322 9.32 -4.82 22.49
CA ALA A 322 9.02 -3.82 23.52
C ALA A 322 8.55 -4.44 24.85
N GLU A 323 7.72 -5.49 24.77
CA GLU A 323 7.30 -6.24 25.98
C GLU A 323 8.47 -7.01 26.60
N SER A 324 9.33 -7.60 25.77
CA SER A 324 10.48 -8.37 26.24
C SER A 324 11.52 -7.51 26.98
N PHE A 325 11.66 -6.23 26.57
CA PHE A 325 12.52 -5.27 27.25
C PHE A 325 11.95 -4.76 28.60
N ARG A 326 10.61 -4.70 28.73
CA ARG A 326 9.96 -4.27 29.98
C ARG A 326 9.99 -5.34 31.07
N ASN A 327 10.17 -6.60 30.70
CA ASN A 327 10.18 -7.75 31.60
C ASN A 327 11.61 -8.18 32.03
N LYS A 328 12.63 -7.46 31.57
CA LYS A 328 14.03 -7.56 32.01
C LYS A 328 14.38 -6.43 32.97
#